data_8300663fd261a122a8e3b545aaeef522
#
_entry.id   8300663fd261a122a8e3b545aaeef522
#
_cell.length_a   1.000
_cell.length_b   1.000
_cell.length_c   1.000
_cell.angle_alpha   90.00
_cell.angle_beta   90.00
_cell.angle_gamma   90.00
#
_symmetry.space_group_name_H-M   'P 1'
#
loop_
_entity.id
_entity.type
_entity.pdbx_description
1 polymer ?
#
loop_
_entity_poly.entity_id
_entity_poly.type
_entity_poly.pdbx_seq_one_letter_code
_entity_poly.pdbx_strand_id
1 'polypeptide(L)'
;MLYIQDVTLRDGMHAIRHQYTKEKITEVALALDAAKVDAIEIAHGDGLTGGSFNYGFGAKTDWEWLEGIAEKLQHAKLTTLLLPGIGTIQDLQRARDLGVESVRIATHCTEADISQQHIEAAKKMGLDVGGFLMMSHATEPKKLAEQAKKMESYGADCVYVTDSAGALLMDDVADRIKAFKDVLDSDTQVGIHCHQNLSLGVANTIVAMQHGATRLDASLAGMGAGSGNCPLEPLIAVLNKMGAKHNADLYKLMDAADDLIRPILERPIQVDRETLSLGYAGVYSSFLLHAERAAKKYGLKSHEILEEVGRRKMVGGQEDMIIDVALDMLKQ
;
A
#
# COMPACT_ATOMS: atom_id res chain seq x y z
N MET A 1 11.89 17.20 7.33
CA MET A 1 10.61 16.92 8.00
C MET A 1 10.03 15.68 7.36
N LEU A 2 9.49 14.74 8.15
CA LEU A 2 8.89 13.53 7.61
C LEU A 2 7.55 13.85 6.95
N TYR A 3 7.24 13.14 5.88
CA TYR A 3 5.98 13.18 5.15
C TYR A 3 5.16 11.94 5.52
N ILE A 4 4.01 12.14 6.14
CA ILE A 4 3.12 11.09 6.61
C ILE A 4 1.96 10.93 5.63
N GLN A 5 1.90 9.78 4.96
CA GLN A 5 0.83 9.45 4.02
C GLN A 5 -0.11 8.42 4.62
N ASP A 6 -1.39 8.75 4.67
CA ASP A 6 -2.44 7.83 5.09
C ASP A 6 -2.98 7.04 3.89
N VAL A 7 -3.11 5.72 4.07
CA VAL A 7 -3.63 4.80 3.06
C VAL A 7 -4.92 4.09 3.50
N THR A 8 -5.58 4.57 4.55
CA THR A 8 -6.84 4.00 5.07
C THR A 8 -7.93 3.93 4.01
N LEU A 9 -8.03 4.95 3.17
CA LEU A 9 -9.07 5.09 2.15
C LEU A 9 -8.66 4.53 0.78
N ARG A 10 -7.52 3.84 0.69
CA ARG A 10 -7.10 3.05 -0.47
C ARG A 10 -6.81 1.61 -0.06
N ASP A 11 -5.64 1.30 0.54
CA ASP A 11 -5.26 -0.05 0.97
C ASP A 11 -6.19 -0.59 2.06
N GLY A 12 -6.61 0.30 2.98
CA GLY A 12 -7.59 -0.01 4.01
C GLY A 12 -8.90 -0.60 3.46
N MET A 13 -9.28 -0.26 2.24
CA MET A 13 -10.51 -0.77 1.63
C MET A 13 -10.58 -2.29 1.53
N HIS A 14 -9.44 -2.98 1.45
CA HIS A 14 -9.41 -4.44 1.45
C HIS A 14 -10.04 -5.06 2.71
N ALA A 15 -9.88 -4.41 3.86
CA ALA A 15 -10.41 -4.92 5.15
C ALA A 15 -11.95 -4.90 5.22
N ILE A 16 -12.60 -4.07 4.40
CA ILE A 16 -14.06 -3.94 4.32
C ILE A 16 -14.58 -4.27 2.91
N ARG A 17 -13.81 -5.00 2.11
CA ARG A 17 -14.19 -5.42 0.76
C ARG A 17 -14.62 -4.26 -0.14
N HIS A 18 -13.94 -3.12 -0.02
CA HIS A 18 -14.19 -1.88 -0.79
C HIS A 18 -15.58 -1.25 -0.56
N GLN A 19 -16.19 -1.47 0.62
CA GLN A 19 -17.58 -1.05 0.90
C GLN A 19 -17.68 0.29 1.66
N TYR A 20 -16.78 1.24 1.41
CA TYR A 20 -16.96 2.59 1.90
C TYR A 20 -18.11 3.33 1.21
N THR A 21 -18.96 4.00 2.01
CA THR A 21 -19.88 5.00 1.46
C THR A 21 -19.15 6.31 1.20
N LYS A 22 -19.73 7.17 0.36
CA LYS A 22 -19.16 8.52 0.09
C LYS A 22 -19.06 9.36 1.38
N GLU A 23 -20.07 9.27 2.22
CA GLU A 23 -20.15 9.99 3.49
C GLU A 23 -18.99 9.56 4.42
N LYS A 24 -18.75 8.25 4.53
CA LYS A 24 -17.68 7.71 5.38
C LYS A 24 -16.30 8.09 4.84
N ILE A 25 -16.07 8.02 3.52
CA ILE A 25 -14.83 8.53 2.89
C ILE A 25 -14.60 10.00 3.27
N THR A 26 -15.65 10.83 3.12
CA THR A 26 -15.54 12.26 3.44
C THR A 26 -15.23 12.48 4.93
N GLU A 27 -15.92 11.78 5.81
CA GLU A 27 -15.73 11.89 7.27
C GLU A 27 -14.29 11.53 7.69
N VAL A 28 -13.79 10.39 7.19
CA VAL A 28 -12.43 9.92 7.50
C VAL A 28 -11.37 10.86 6.89
N ALA A 29 -11.56 11.31 5.64
CA ALA A 29 -10.63 12.24 5.00
C ALA A 29 -10.52 13.56 5.77
N LEU A 30 -11.64 14.11 6.25
CA LEU A 30 -11.64 15.34 7.05
C LEU A 30 -11.00 15.14 8.44
N ALA A 31 -11.17 13.99 9.06
CA ALA A 31 -10.52 13.68 10.33
C ALA A 31 -8.99 13.56 10.18
N LEU A 32 -8.53 12.91 9.11
CA LEU A 32 -7.11 12.82 8.75
C LEU A 32 -6.49 14.19 8.43
N ASP A 33 -7.21 15.03 7.67
CA ASP A 33 -6.79 16.40 7.34
C ASP A 33 -6.68 17.26 8.62
N ALA A 34 -7.68 17.18 9.50
CA ALA A 34 -7.66 17.86 10.80
C ALA A 34 -6.53 17.36 11.72
N ALA A 35 -6.11 16.10 11.57
CA ALA A 35 -4.96 15.52 12.24
C ALA A 35 -3.62 15.87 11.55
N LYS A 36 -3.64 16.63 10.44
CA LYS A 36 -2.48 17.14 9.72
C LYS A 36 -1.55 16.05 9.18
N VAL A 37 -2.08 14.97 8.65
CA VAL A 37 -1.30 14.10 7.76
C VAL A 37 -0.95 14.87 6.49
N ASP A 38 0.16 14.54 5.84
CA ASP A 38 0.63 15.28 4.66
C ASP A 38 -0.11 14.86 3.39
N ALA A 39 -0.59 13.62 3.32
CA ALA A 39 -1.40 13.13 2.20
C ALA A 39 -2.42 12.07 2.62
N ILE A 40 -3.52 12.02 1.87
CA ILE A 40 -4.61 11.06 2.04
C ILE A 40 -4.83 10.36 0.70
N GLU A 41 -4.62 9.04 0.65
CA GLU A 41 -4.78 8.27 -0.56
C GLU A 41 -6.18 7.69 -0.68
N ILE A 42 -6.89 8.05 -1.75
CA ILE A 42 -8.26 7.59 -2.04
C ILE A 42 -8.30 6.90 -3.40
N ALA A 43 -8.68 5.64 -3.42
CA ALA A 43 -8.98 4.83 -4.59
C ALA A 43 -9.57 3.48 -4.16
N HIS A 44 -9.97 2.65 -5.12
CA HIS A 44 -10.14 1.21 -4.88
C HIS A 44 -8.86 0.62 -4.27
N GLY A 45 -8.95 -0.44 -3.49
CA GLY A 45 -7.78 -1.06 -2.83
C GLY A 45 -6.64 -1.39 -3.80
N ASP A 46 -6.98 -1.79 -5.02
CA ASP A 46 -6.04 -2.09 -6.11
C ASP A 46 -5.75 -0.87 -7.02
N GLY A 47 -6.02 0.34 -6.54
CA GLY A 47 -5.80 1.59 -7.27
C GLY A 47 -6.98 2.00 -8.16
N LEU A 48 -6.82 3.11 -8.85
CA LEU A 48 -7.84 3.67 -9.76
C LEU A 48 -8.32 2.61 -10.75
N THR A 49 -9.65 2.48 -10.84
CA THR A 49 -10.36 1.51 -11.70
C THR A 49 -10.09 0.03 -11.37
N GLY A 50 -9.56 -0.25 -10.18
CA GLY A 50 -9.21 -1.60 -9.71
C GLY A 50 -10.41 -2.53 -9.49
N GLY A 51 -11.64 -2.00 -9.44
CA GLY A 51 -12.85 -2.78 -9.26
C GLY A 51 -13.06 -3.82 -10.38
N SER A 52 -13.06 -5.11 -10.02
CA SER A 52 -13.18 -6.22 -10.99
C SER A 52 -13.76 -7.47 -10.32
N PHE A 53 -14.10 -8.47 -11.15
CA PHE A 53 -14.53 -9.79 -10.62
C PHE A 53 -13.44 -10.50 -9.82
N ASN A 54 -12.16 -10.19 -10.08
CA ASN A 54 -11.04 -10.80 -9.36
C ASN A 54 -10.81 -10.13 -8.00
N TYR A 55 -10.83 -8.78 -7.97
CA TYR A 55 -10.49 -8.00 -6.78
C TYR A 55 -11.71 -7.52 -5.98
N GLY A 56 -12.90 -7.64 -6.54
CA GLY A 56 -14.15 -7.11 -5.96
C GLY A 56 -14.50 -5.73 -6.50
N PHE A 57 -15.77 -5.37 -6.34
CA PHE A 57 -16.27 -4.04 -6.73
C PHE A 57 -16.49 -3.18 -5.49
N GLY A 58 -16.17 -1.92 -5.58
CA GLY A 58 -16.47 -0.94 -4.55
C GLY A 58 -17.97 -0.67 -4.42
N ALA A 59 -18.41 -0.20 -3.25
CA ALA A 59 -19.77 0.32 -3.05
C ALA A 59 -20.06 1.52 -3.95
N LYS A 60 -19.02 2.23 -4.34
CA LYS A 60 -18.99 3.38 -5.23
C LYS A 60 -17.82 3.26 -6.20
N THR A 61 -17.83 4.07 -7.24
CA THR A 61 -16.68 4.24 -8.14
C THR A 61 -15.63 5.15 -7.51
N ASP A 62 -14.36 5.04 -7.94
CA ASP A 62 -13.30 5.96 -7.51
C ASP A 62 -13.69 7.43 -7.73
N TRP A 63 -14.40 7.69 -8.82
CA TRP A 63 -14.85 9.04 -9.18
C TRP A 63 -15.86 9.61 -8.18
N GLU A 64 -16.82 8.79 -7.73
CA GLU A 64 -17.76 9.18 -6.69
C GLU A 64 -17.07 9.41 -5.35
N TRP A 65 -16.03 8.62 -5.02
CA TRP A 65 -15.24 8.81 -3.81
C TRP A 65 -14.41 10.08 -3.85
N LEU A 66 -13.74 10.39 -4.97
CA LEU A 66 -12.87 11.55 -5.12
C LEU A 66 -13.62 12.89 -5.23
N GLU A 67 -14.84 12.87 -5.81
CA GLU A 67 -15.60 14.08 -6.10
C GLU A 67 -15.82 14.96 -4.87
N GLY A 68 -15.41 16.23 -4.94
CA GLY A 68 -15.62 17.22 -3.88
C GLY A 68 -14.84 16.99 -2.61
N ILE A 69 -13.84 16.10 -2.59
CA ILE A 69 -12.94 15.90 -1.44
C ILE A 69 -11.88 17.00 -1.41
N ALA A 70 -11.20 17.26 -2.52
CA ALA A 70 -10.11 18.23 -2.59
C ALA A 70 -10.51 19.62 -2.09
N GLU A 71 -11.73 20.07 -2.41
CA GLU A 71 -12.26 21.37 -1.98
C GLU A 71 -12.45 21.49 -0.46
N LYS A 72 -12.51 20.37 0.25
CA LYS A 72 -12.74 20.31 1.69
C LYS A 72 -11.45 20.14 2.50
N LEU A 73 -10.38 19.67 1.88
CA LEU A 73 -9.09 19.49 2.54
C LEU A 73 -8.39 20.85 2.70
N GLN A 74 -7.73 21.05 3.84
CA GLN A 74 -7.03 22.30 4.17
C GLN A 74 -5.51 22.13 4.28
N HIS A 75 -5.04 20.91 4.54
CA HIS A 75 -3.63 20.60 4.83
C HIS A 75 -3.11 19.46 3.98
N ALA A 76 -3.86 18.34 3.93
CA ALA A 76 -3.42 17.14 3.28
C ALA A 76 -3.59 17.24 1.75
N LYS A 77 -2.60 16.75 1.01
CA LYS A 77 -2.75 16.51 -0.43
C LYS A 77 -3.69 15.34 -0.68
N LEU A 78 -4.63 15.52 -1.60
CA LEU A 78 -5.41 14.40 -2.13
C LEU A 78 -4.50 13.59 -3.06
N THR A 79 -4.32 12.32 -2.75
CA THR A 79 -3.49 11.42 -3.54
C THR A 79 -4.27 10.19 -3.99
N THR A 80 -3.74 9.49 -4.98
CA THR A 80 -4.30 8.23 -5.47
C THR A 80 -3.20 7.28 -5.91
N LEU A 81 -3.55 6.01 -6.16
CA LEU A 81 -2.65 5.01 -6.69
C LEU A 81 -3.17 4.49 -8.02
N LEU A 82 -2.29 4.23 -8.98
CA LEU A 82 -2.62 3.67 -10.28
C LEU A 82 -1.62 2.58 -10.64
N LEU A 83 -2.15 1.44 -11.12
CA LEU A 83 -1.35 0.37 -11.69
C LEU A 83 -1.46 0.42 -13.22
N PRO A 84 -0.35 0.54 -13.98
CA PRO A 84 -0.35 0.34 -15.41
C PRO A 84 -0.98 -1.00 -15.79
N GLY A 85 -1.90 -0.98 -16.76
CA GLY A 85 -2.67 -2.17 -17.15
C GLY A 85 -4.03 -2.30 -16.45
N ILE A 86 -4.24 -1.61 -15.33
CA ILE A 86 -5.55 -1.45 -14.66
C ILE A 86 -6.09 -0.05 -14.94
N GLY A 87 -5.40 0.98 -14.45
CA GLY A 87 -5.73 2.37 -14.74
C GLY A 87 -5.02 2.89 -16.00
N THR A 88 -5.64 3.86 -16.65
CA THR A 88 -5.15 4.50 -17.88
C THR A 88 -4.69 5.94 -17.62
N ILE A 89 -4.05 6.56 -18.64
CA ILE A 89 -3.70 7.99 -18.59
C ILE A 89 -4.96 8.87 -18.55
N GLN A 90 -6.06 8.44 -19.16
CA GLN A 90 -7.33 9.15 -19.10
C GLN A 90 -7.92 9.12 -17.68
N ASP A 91 -7.77 8.00 -16.97
CA ASP A 91 -8.17 7.91 -15.58
C ASP A 91 -7.33 8.83 -14.69
N LEU A 92 -6.04 8.91 -14.95
CA LEU A 92 -5.13 9.82 -14.26
C LEU A 92 -5.52 11.30 -14.50
N GLN A 93 -5.83 11.66 -15.75
CA GLN A 93 -6.32 12.99 -16.09
C GLN A 93 -7.63 13.32 -15.36
N ARG A 94 -8.56 12.37 -15.33
CA ARG A 94 -9.83 12.52 -14.62
C ARG A 94 -9.63 12.71 -13.10
N ALA A 95 -8.72 11.94 -12.51
CA ALA A 95 -8.38 12.10 -11.09
C ALA A 95 -7.80 13.50 -10.80
N ARG A 96 -6.88 13.97 -11.64
CA ARG A 96 -6.32 15.32 -11.55
C ARG A 96 -7.42 16.39 -11.68
N ASP A 97 -8.37 16.23 -12.59
CA ASP A 97 -9.48 17.18 -12.78
C ASP A 97 -10.45 17.20 -11.58
N LEU A 98 -10.45 16.13 -10.76
CA LEU A 98 -11.15 16.05 -9.46
C LEU A 98 -10.30 16.57 -8.28
N GLY A 99 -9.15 17.17 -8.55
CA GLY A 99 -8.31 17.82 -7.55
C GLY A 99 -7.24 16.93 -6.92
N VAL A 100 -6.95 15.74 -7.49
CA VAL A 100 -5.80 14.93 -7.07
C VAL A 100 -4.52 15.70 -7.39
N GLU A 101 -3.64 15.83 -6.40
CA GLU A 101 -2.37 16.55 -6.47
C GLU A 101 -1.15 15.64 -6.54
N SER A 102 -1.32 14.39 -6.10
CA SER A 102 -0.25 13.39 -6.09
C SER A 102 -0.76 12.04 -6.58
N VAL A 103 0.13 11.28 -7.23
CA VAL A 103 -0.19 9.92 -7.67
C VAL A 103 0.98 8.98 -7.42
N ARG A 104 0.67 7.75 -7.03
CA ARG A 104 1.67 6.68 -7.00
C ARG A 104 1.43 5.73 -8.17
N ILE A 105 2.47 5.54 -8.99
CA ILE A 105 2.44 4.59 -10.11
C ILE A 105 3.09 3.29 -9.63
N ALA A 106 2.27 2.25 -9.48
CA ALA A 106 2.69 1.00 -8.89
C ALA A 106 2.97 -0.08 -9.95
N THR A 107 4.10 -0.76 -9.80
CA THR A 107 4.48 -1.91 -10.63
C THR A 107 5.06 -3.01 -9.74
N HIS A 108 5.19 -4.23 -10.27
CA HIS A 108 6.01 -5.23 -9.63
C HIS A 108 7.46 -4.73 -9.51
N CYS A 109 8.18 -5.16 -8.48
CA CYS A 109 9.54 -4.70 -8.15
C CYS A 109 10.60 -4.96 -9.24
N THR A 110 10.28 -5.74 -10.28
CA THR A 110 11.16 -6.05 -11.42
C THR A 110 10.72 -5.42 -12.72
N GLU A 111 9.64 -4.65 -12.74
CA GLU A 111 8.94 -4.18 -13.94
C GLU A 111 8.71 -2.66 -13.94
N ALA A 112 9.70 -1.90 -13.45
CA ALA A 112 9.59 -0.44 -13.41
C ALA A 112 9.41 0.20 -14.79
N ASP A 113 9.88 -0.44 -15.86
CA ASP A 113 9.80 0.07 -17.25
C ASP A 113 8.35 0.24 -17.73
N ILE A 114 7.41 -0.58 -17.29
CA ILE A 114 6.00 -0.41 -17.66
C ILE A 114 5.36 0.85 -17.07
N SER A 115 5.97 1.46 -16.05
CA SER A 115 5.48 2.70 -15.43
C SER A 115 5.85 3.97 -16.21
N GLN A 116 6.79 3.91 -17.14
CA GLN A 116 7.38 5.08 -17.80
C GLN A 116 6.32 6.04 -18.35
N GLN A 117 5.41 5.53 -19.18
CA GLN A 117 4.38 6.35 -19.82
C GLN A 117 3.48 7.07 -18.78
N HIS A 118 3.15 6.39 -17.69
CA HIS A 118 2.26 6.94 -16.64
C HIS A 118 3.00 7.98 -15.79
N ILE A 119 4.25 7.72 -15.40
CA ILE A 119 5.07 8.67 -14.65
C ILE A 119 5.28 9.95 -15.46
N GLU A 120 5.72 9.82 -16.73
CA GLU A 120 5.91 10.98 -17.61
C GLU A 120 4.62 11.78 -17.84
N ALA A 121 3.48 11.10 -18.00
CA ALA A 121 2.18 11.75 -18.16
C ALA A 121 1.78 12.49 -16.87
N ALA A 122 1.93 11.86 -15.70
CA ALA A 122 1.65 12.48 -14.42
C ALA A 122 2.49 13.73 -14.16
N LYS A 123 3.78 13.68 -14.49
CA LYS A 123 4.68 14.84 -14.40
C LYS A 123 4.24 15.98 -15.33
N LYS A 124 3.85 15.67 -16.57
CA LYS A 124 3.31 16.68 -17.51
C LYS A 124 2.01 17.31 -17.01
N MET A 125 1.22 16.60 -16.21
CA MET A 125 0.02 17.10 -15.56
C MET A 125 0.33 17.96 -14.31
N GLY A 126 1.59 18.05 -13.87
CA GLY A 126 2.01 18.80 -12.71
C GLY A 126 1.81 18.10 -11.38
N LEU A 127 1.60 16.78 -11.37
CA LEU A 127 1.41 15.99 -10.16
C LEU A 127 2.74 15.71 -9.45
N ASP A 128 2.69 15.56 -8.12
CA ASP A 128 3.72 14.93 -7.31
C ASP A 128 3.66 13.41 -7.56
N VAL A 129 4.74 12.81 -8.05
CA VAL A 129 4.72 11.44 -8.54
C VAL A 129 5.58 10.51 -7.70
N GLY A 130 4.94 9.51 -7.10
CA GLY A 130 5.61 8.39 -6.45
C GLY A 130 5.74 7.17 -7.36
N GLY A 131 6.95 6.66 -7.54
CA GLY A 131 7.17 5.32 -8.07
C GLY A 131 6.99 4.30 -6.94
N PHE A 132 6.20 3.23 -7.16
CA PHE A 132 5.80 2.32 -6.10
C PHE A 132 6.13 0.87 -6.50
N LEU A 133 7.26 0.35 -5.99
CA LEU A 133 7.79 -0.97 -6.33
C LEU A 133 7.21 -2.06 -5.42
N MET A 134 6.10 -2.66 -5.85
CA MET A 134 5.41 -3.71 -5.08
C MET A 134 6.25 -4.98 -4.94
N MET A 135 5.99 -5.76 -3.89
CA MET A 135 6.70 -7.03 -3.62
C MET A 135 8.22 -6.86 -3.53
N SER A 136 8.69 -5.78 -2.91
CA SER A 136 10.13 -5.46 -2.81
C SER A 136 10.99 -6.58 -2.21
N HIS A 137 10.40 -7.48 -1.41
CA HIS A 137 11.08 -8.66 -0.87
C HIS A 137 11.43 -9.71 -1.94
N ALA A 138 10.76 -9.72 -3.09
CA ALA A 138 10.94 -10.74 -4.13
C ALA A 138 12.24 -10.57 -4.94
N THR A 139 12.98 -9.48 -4.74
CA THR A 139 14.25 -9.22 -5.43
C THR A 139 15.33 -8.71 -4.47
N GLU A 140 16.59 -8.83 -4.90
CA GLU A 140 17.75 -8.35 -4.16
C GLU A 140 17.79 -6.81 -4.10
N PRO A 141 18.35 -6.21 -3.02
CA PRO A 141 18.40 -4.75 -2.86
C PRO A 141 19.01 -4.00 -4.04
N LYS A 142 20.10 -4.51 -4.62
CA LYS A 142 20.75 -3.90 -5.77
C LYS A 142 19.87 -3.87 -7.02
N LYS A 143 19.18 -4.99 -7.32
CA LYS A 143 18.26 -5.06 -8.46
C LYS A 143 17.04 -4.17 -8.25
N LEU A 144 16.53 -4.09 -7.01
CA LEU A 144 15.44 -3.19 -6.66
C LEU A 144 15.86 -1.72 -6.87
N ALA A 145 17.08 -1.35 -6.48
CA ALA A 145 17.64 -0.01 -6.68
C ALA A 145 17.80 0.35 -8.17
N GLU A 146 18.16 -0.62 -9.03
CA GLU A 146 18.17 -0.43 -10.49
C GLU A 146 16.77 -0.10 -11.03
N GLN A 147 15.72 -0.71 -10.49
CA GLN A 147 14.33 -0.38 -10.87
C GLN A 147 13.91 1.00 -10.32
N ALA A 148 14.33 1.34 -9.11
CA ALA A 148 14.08 2.67 -8.55
C ALA A 148 14.72 3.78 -9.40
N LYS A 149 15.96 3.58 -9.87
CA LYS A 149 16.64 4.54 -10.76
C LYS A 149 15.92 4.73 -12.08
N LYS A 150 15.29 3.68 -12.63
CA LYS A 150 14.43 3.82 -13.81
C LYS A 150 13.24 4.74 -13.54
N MET A 151 12.48 4.50 -12.45
CA MET A 151 11.32 5.33 -12.10
C MET A 151 11.72 6.80 -11.87
N GLU A 152 12.85 7.04 -11.21
CA GLU A 152 13.41 8.38 -11.08
C GLU A 152 13.71 8.99 -12.46
N SER A 153 14.35 8.24 -13.35
CA SER A 153 14.69 8.72 -14.72
C SER A 153 13.46 9.07 -15.57
N TYR A 154 12.30 8.50 -15.25
CA TYR A 154 11.01 8.83 -15.86
C TYR A 154 10.36 10.07 -15.24
N GLY A 155 10.89 10.56 -14.11
CA GLY A 155 10.46 11.79 -13.43
C GLY A 155 9.74 11.58 -12.10
N ALA A 156 9.86 10.42 -11.45
CA ALA A 156 9.29 10.23 -10.11
C ALA A 156 10.01 11.13 -9.09
N ASP A 157 9.23 11.83 -8.24
CA ASP A 157 9.73 12.69 -7.16
C ASP A 157 10.11 11.87 -5.92
N CYS A 158 9.53 10.69 -5.80
CA CYS A 158 9.79 9.75 -4.72
C CYS A 158 9.73 8.32 -5.24
N VAL A 159 10.54 7.40 -4.70
CA VAL A 159 10.40 5.97 -4.99
C VAL A 159 10.26 5.19 -3.69
N TYR A 160 9.28 4.28 -3.66
CA TYR A 160 8.90 3.51 -2.48
C TYR A 160 9.47 2.09 -2.50
N VAL A 161 10.04 1.68 -1.38
CA VAL A 161 10.17 0.26 -1.02
C VAL A 161 8.82 -0.19 -0.47
N THR A 162 8.23 -1.25 -1.06
CA THR A 162 6.90 -1.71 -0.67
C THR A 162 6.95 -3.17 -0.20
N ASP A 163 6.78 -3.36 1.09
CA ASP A 163 6.66 -4.68 1.71
C ASP A 163 5.22 -5.20 1.62
N SER A 164 4.80 -5.52 0.40
CA SER A 164 3.42 -5.94 0.11
C SER A 164 3.00 -7.24 0.80
N ALA A 165 3.95 -8.10 1.14
CA ALA A 165 3.68 -9.34 1.85
C ALA A 165 3.85 -9.21 3.36
N GLY A 166 4.36 -8.08 3.87
CA GLY A 166 4.77 -7.95 5.27
C GLY A 166 5.83 -8.98 5.66
N ALA A 167 6.76 -9.28 4.74
CA ALA A 167 7.73 -10.36 4.83
C ALA A 167 9.16 -9.88 5.12
N LEU A 168 9.45 -8.59 4.94
CA LEU A 168 10.77 -8.04 5.16
C LEU A 168 11.11 -8.00 6.66
N LEU A 169 12.32 -8.45 6.98
CA LEU A 169 12.92 -8.22 8.29
C LEU A 169 13.56 -6.82 8.34
N MET A 170 13.91 -6.36 9.52
CA MET A 170 14.45 -5.02 9.74
C MET A 170 15.73 -4.75 8.94
N ASP A 171 16.65 -5.72 8.88
CA ASP A 171 17.88 -5.62 8.11
C ASP A 171 17.60 -5.60 6.60
N ASP A 172 16.60 -6.37 6.12
CA ASP A 172 16.17 -6.37 4.73
C ASP A 172 15.65 -4.98 4.29
N VAL A 173 14.91 -4.30 5.17
CA VAL A 173 14.45 -2.91 4.93
C VAL A 173 15.64 -1.96 4.91
N ALA A 174 16.52 -2.05 5.89
CA ALA A 174 17.71 -1.19 5.98
C ALA A 174 18.56 -1.27 4.70
N ASP A 175 18.80 -2.47 4.20
CA ASP A 175 19.62 -2.70 3.01
C ASP A 175 18.96 -2.16 1.73
N ARG A 176 17.63 -2.28 1.59
CA ARG A 176 16.89 -1.72 0.44
C ARG A 176 16.88 -0.20 0.45
N ILE A 177 16.64 0.41 1.61
CA ILE A 177 16.66 1.89 1.72
C ILE A 177 18.08 2.43 1.45
N LYS A 178 19.14 1.80 1.99
CA LYS A 178 20.53 2.17 1.68
C LYS A 178 20.80 2.05 0.17
N ALA A 179 20.42 0.92 -0.44
CA ALA A 179 20.61 0.71 -1.88
C ALA A 179 19.91 1.77 -2.74
N PHE A 180 18.71 2.25 -2.33
CA PHE A 180 18.05 3.38 -2.99
C PHE A 180 18.85 4.68 -2.81
N LYS A 181 19.28 4.97 -1.59
CA LYS A 181 20.08 6.17 -1.29
C LYS A 181 21.41 6.22 -2.03
N ASP A 182 21.98 5.06 -2.34
CA ASP A 182 23.25 4.95 -3.08
C ASP A 182 23.11 5.27 -4.58
N VAL A 183 21.90 5.12 -5.17
CA VAL A 183 21.71 5.28 -6.63
C VAL A 183 20.81 6.46 -7.01
N LEU A 184 19.88 6.85 -6.13
CA LEU A 184 18.95 7.96 -6.40
C LEU A 184 19.63 9.31 -6.15
N ASP A 185 19.21 10.31 -6.92
CA ASP A 185 19.69 11.66 -6.76
C ASP A 185 19.23 12.27 -5.41
N SER A 186 19.97 13.23 -4.89
CA SER A 186 19.70 13.83 -3.56
C SER A 186 18.30 14.42 -3.42
N ASP A 187 17.71 14.88 -4.52
CA ASP A 187 16.42 15.53 -4.56
C ASP A 187 15.27 14.53 -4.66
N THR A 188 15.56 13.27 -5.05
CA THR A 188 14.57 12.19 -5.09
C THR A 188 14.36 11.64 -3.70
N GLN A 189 13.11 11.69 -3.23
CA GLN A 189 12.74 11.17 -1.93
C GLN A 189 12.65 9.64 -1.95
N VAL A 190 12.84 9.03 -0.79
CA VAL A 190 12.61 7.60 -0.59
C VAL A 190 11.42 7.41 0.34
N GLY A 191 10.50 6.53 -0.07
CA GLY A 191 9.33 6.17 0.68
C GLY A 191 9.35 4.71 1.16
N ILE A 192 8.53 4.43 2.15
CA ILE A 192 8.32 3.07 2.70
C ILE A 192 6.83 2.80 2.91
N HIS A 193 6.38 1.62 2.49
CA HIS A 193 5.05 1.10 2.76
C HIS A 193 5.17 -0.33 3.29
N CYS A 194 4.71 -0.57 4.51
CA CYS A 194 4.86 -1.85 5.18
C CYS A 194 3.53 -2.46 5.59
N HIS A 195 3.34 -3.76 5.27
CA HIS A 195 2.27 -4.57 5.83
C HIS A 195 2.68 -5.22 7.16
N GLN A 196 1.68 -5.70 7.92
CA GLN A 196 1.79 -6.10 9.32
C GLN A 196 1.82 -7.62 9.53
N ASN A 197 1.95 -8.42 8.47
CA ASN A 197 1.80 -9.88 8.53
C ASN A 197 2.79 -10.59 9.47
N LEU A 198 3.98 -10.04 9.67
CA LEU A 198 4.95 -10.47 10.68
C LEU A 198 4.97 -9.55 11.93
N SER A 199 3.98 -8.67 12.11
CA SER A 199 3.91 -7.68 13.20
C SER A 199 5.09 -6.69 13.22
N LEU A 200 5.76 -6.46 12.10
CA LEU A 200 6.94 -5.59 11.99
C LEU A 200 6.66 -4.22 11.34
N GLY A 201 5.42 -3.91 10.96
CA GLY A 201 5.10 -2.70 10.19
C GLY A 201 5.66 -1.41 10.80
N VAL A 202 5.44 -1.15 12.08
CA VAL A 202 6.01 0.03 12.75
C VAL A 202 7.53 -0.04 12.83
N ALA A 203 8.09 -1.19 13.22
CA ALA A 203 9.53 -1.36 13.34
C ALA A 203 10.25 -1.15 12.00
N ASN A 204 9.74 -1.75 10.92
CA ASN A 204 10.28 -1.62 9.58
C ASN A 204 10.18 -0.18 9.06
N THR A 205 9.07 0.52 9.32
CA THR A 205 8.90 1.94 8.96
C THR A 205 9.91 2.83 9.69
N ILE A 206 10.15 2.58 10.99
CA ILE A 206 11.16 3.32 11.77
C ILE A 206 12.57 3.03 11.26
N VAL A 207 12.90 1.77 10.97
CA VAL A 207 14.21 1.40 10.38
C VAL A 207 14.41 2.08 9.03
N ALA A 208 13.39 2.11 8.17
CA ALA A 208 13.47 2.82 6.90
C ALA A 208 13.76 4.31 7.10
N MET A 209 13.07 4.98 8.02
CA MET A 209 13.31 6.38 8.37
C MET A 209 14.76 6.60 8.85
N GLN A 210 15.26 5.74 9.75
CA GLN A 210 16.63 5.83 10.26
C GLN A 210 17.69 5.70 9.16
N HIS A 211 17.38 5.04 8.05
CA HIS A 211 18.26 4.86 6.90
C HIS A 211 17.99 5.82 5.75
N GLY A 212 17.07 6.79 5.92
CA GLY A 212 16.89 7.91 4.99
C GLY A 212 15.59 7.93 4.22
N ALA A 213 14.64 7.08 4.53
CA ALA A 213 13.26 7.24 4.04
C ALA A 213 12.63 8.48 4.67
N THR A 214 11.96 9.29 3.85
CA THR A 214 11.33 10.55 4.28
C THR A 214 9.82 10.54 4.11
N ARG A 215 9.25 9.67 3.24
CA ARG A 215 7.81 9.44 3.12
C ARG A 215 7.43 8.12 3.78
N LEU A 216 6.53 8.20 4.76
CA LEU A 216 6.13 7.06 5.58
C LEU A 216 4.64 6.81 5.42
N ASP A 217 4.29 5.60 4.97
CA ASP A 217 2.91 5.18 4.83
C ASP A 217 2.41 4.51 6.10
N ALA A 218 1.16 4.78 6.44
CA ALA A 218 0.46 4.10 7.51
C ALA A 218 -1.06 4.21 7.31
N SER A 219 -1.84 3.50 8.11
CA SER A 219 -3.31 3.59 8.08
C SER A 219 -3.89 3.64 9.48
N LEU A 220 -5.04 4.32 9.65
CA LEU A 220 -5.79 4.31 10.90
C LEU A 220 -6.14 2.87 11.32
N ALA A 221 -5.94 2.57 12.59
CA ALA A 221 -6.13 1.23 13.18
C ALA A 221 -5.35 0.11 12.46
N GLY A 222 -4.34 0.45 11.65
CA GLY A 222 -3.62 -0.51 10.81
C GLY A 222 -4.46 -1.12 9.69
N MET A 223 -5.56 -0.49 9.28
CA MET A 223 -6.48 -1.00 8.28
C MET A 223 -5.77 -1.30 6.95
N GLY A 224 -5.98 -2.48 6.37
CA GLY A 224 -5.31 -2.89 5.12
C GLY A 224 -5.53 -4.35 4.76
N ALA A 225 -4.93 -4.76 3.67
CA ALA A 225 -4.93 -6.16 3.23
C ALA A 225 -4.15 -7.06 4.20
N GLY A 226 -4.51 -8.33 4.27
CA GLY A 226 -3.89 -9.28 5.19
C GLY A 226 -4.17 -8.93 6.66
N SER A 227 -3.12 -8.86 7.48
CA SER A 227 -3.17 -8.34 8.86
C SER A 227 -3.01 -6.82 8.94
N GLY A 228 -3.18 -6.15 7.80
CA GLY A 228 -3.18 -4.69 7.69
C GLY A 228 -1.83 -4.06 7.39
N ASN A 229 -1.81 -2.74 7.46
CA ASN A 229 -0.66 -1.87 7.23
C ASN A 229 0.04 -1.50 8.54
N CYS A 230 1.16 -0.79 8.45
CA CYS A 230 1.73 -0.07 9.58
C CYS A 230 0.62 0.78 10.24
N PRO A 231 0.29 0.56 11.52
CA PRO A 231 -0.78 1.34 12.18
C PRO A 231 -0.30 2.76 12.45
N LEU A 232 -1.12 3.73 12.03
CA LEU A 232 -0.75 5.15 12.01
C LEU A 232 -0.55 5.71 13.43
N GLU A 233 -1.49 5.45 14.34
CA GLU A 233 -1.43 5.97 15.71
C GLU A 233 -0.18 5.47 16.46
N PRO A 234 0.14 4.15 16.46
CA PRO A 234 1.39 3.64 17.01
C PRO A 234 2.64 4.22 16.35
N LEU A 235 2.64 4.37 15.01
CA LEU A 235 3.76 4.99 14.30
C LEU A 235 4.01 6.41 14.79
N ILE A 236 2.97 7.25 14.82
CA ILE A 236 3.09 8.65 15.29
C ILE A 236 3.50 8.73 16.74
N ALA A 237 3.00 7.83 17.61
CA ALA A 237 3.40 7.76 19.00
C ALA A 237 4.91 7.44 19.15
N VAL A 238 5.43 6.51 18.35
CA VAL A 238 6.87 6.17 18.34
C VAL A 238 7.69 7.34 17.82
N LEU A 239 7.30 7.97 16.70
CA LEU A 239 7.98 9.13 16.14
C LEU A 239 8.06 10.29 17.14
N ASN A 240 6.97 10.57 17.89
CA ASN A 240 6.94 11.56 18.95
C ASN A 240 7.94 11.23 20.08
N LYS A 241 7.99 9.96 20.52
CA LYS A 241 8.95 9.52 21.55
C LYS A 241 10.41 9.63 21.08
N MET A 242 10.65 9.48 19.79
CA MET A 242 11.98 9.65 19.18
C MET A 242 12.34 11.12 18.92
N GLY A 243 11.40 12.06 19.07
CA GLY A 243 11.61 13.48 18.74
C GLY A 243 11.72 13.74 17.24
N ALA A 244 11.19 12.85 16.39
CA ALA A 244 11.16 13.01 14.95
C ALA A 244 10.21 14.15 14.56
N LYS A 245 10.58 14.93 13.52
CA LYS A 245 9.79 16.09 13.09
C LYS A 245 8.75 15.70 12.04
N HIS A 246 7.49 15.85 12.38
CA HIS A 246 6.31 15.68 11.50
C HIS A 246 5.18 16.62 11.96
N ASN A 247 4.08 16.69 11.20
CA ASN A 247 2.94 17.58 11.53
C ASN A 247 1.77 16.84 12.20
N ALA A 248 1.72 15.51 12.12
CA ALA A 248 0.55 14.72 12.50
C ALA A 248 0.24 14.82 14.01
N ASP A 249 -1.04 15.00 14.35
CA ASP A 249 -1.57 15.09 15.71
C ASP A 249 -2.02 13.69 16.19
N LEU A 250 -1.26 13.13 17.12
CA LEU A 250 -1.49 11.79 17.67
C LEU A 250 -2.91 11.60 18.24
N TYR A 251 -3.41 12.56 19.02
CA TYR A 251 -4.68 12.39 19.72
C TYR A 251 -5.86 12.39 18.76
N LYS A 252 -5.84 13.28 17.76
CA LYS A 252 -6.88 13.27 16.71
C LYS A 252 -6.85 11.97 15.88
N LEU A 253 -5.66 11.41 15.64
CA LEU A 253 -5.55 10.12 14.95
C LEU A 253 -6.10 8.98 15.80
N MET A 254 -5.85 8.98 17.10
CA MET A 254 -6.42 7.99 18.03
C MET A 254 -7.96 8.06 18.04
N ASP A 255 -8.53 9.27 18.15
CA ASP A 255 -9.97 9.48 18.08
C ASP A 255 -10.54 9.01 16.73
N ALA A 256 -9.92 9.38 15.60
CA ALA A 256 -10.35 8.95 14.28
C ALA A 256 -10.30 7.42 14.10
N ALA A 257 -9.28 6.76 14.64
CA ALA A 257 -9.17 5.31 14.58
C ALA A 257 -10.27 4.62 15.37
N ASP A 258 -10.53 5.08 16.59
CA ASP A 258 -11.50 4.44 17.49
C ASP A 258 -12.96 4.79 17.15
N ASP A 259 -13.24 6.03 16.74
CA ASP A 259 -14.60 6.49 16.48
C ASP A 259 -15.07 6.22 15.05
N LEU A 260 -14.16 6.24 14.06
CA LEU A 260 -14.54 6.15 12.64
C LEU A 260 -14.18 4.82 11.97
N ILE A 261 -13.04 4.21 12.36
CA ILE A 261 -12.52 3.04 11.65
C ILE A 261 -12.87 1.73 12.37
N ARG A 262 -12.56 1.59 13.67
CA ARG A 262 -12.85 0.33 14.39
C ARG A 262 -14.30 -0.11 14.31
N PRO A 263 -15.32 0.79 14.36
CA PRO A 263 -16.73 0.39 14.28
C PRO A 263 -17.17 -0.18 12.92
N ILE A 264 -16.45 0.09 11.83
CA ILE A 264 -16.79 -0.41 10.49
C ILE A 264 -16.05 -1.69 10.10
N LEU A 265 -15.10 -2.14 10.92
CA LEU A 265 -14.36 -3.37 10.66
C LEU A 265 -15.23 -4.60 10.95
N GLU A 266 -15.36 -5.48 9.97
CA GLU A 266 -16.06 -6.78 10.14
C GLU A 266 -15.32 -7.70 11.13
N ARG A 267 -13.99 -7.57 11.21
CA ARG A 267 -13.12 -8.28 12.15
C ARG A 267 -12.00 -7.35 12.63
N PRO A 268 -11.46 -7.56 13.84
CA PRO A 268 -10.27 -6.82 14.26
C PRO A 268 -9.11 -7.00 13.30
N ILE A 269 -8.33 -5.94 13.07
CA ILE A 269 -7.05 -6.04 12.35
C ILE A 269 -6.05 -6.71 13.29
N GLN A 270 -5.65 -7.93 12.94
CA GLN A 270 -4.74 -8.74 13.75
C GLN A 270 -4.03 -9.79 12.90
N VAL A 271 -2.88 -10.25 13.39
CA VAL A 271 -2.19 -11.40 12.82
C VAL A 271 -2.92 -12.67 13.24
N ASP A 272 -3.34 -13.46 12.28
CA ASP A 272 -3.90 -14.80 12.46
C ASP A 272 -3.06 -15.83 11.68
N ARG A 273 -3.47 -17.10 11.69
CA ARG A 273 -2.73 -18.18 11.04
C ARG A 273 -2.50 -17.91 9.55
N GLU A 274 -3.52 -17.46 8.87
CA GLU A 274 -3.52 -17.26 7.43
C GLU A 274 -2.67 -16.05 7.04
N THR A 275 -2.84 -14.94 7.72
CA THR A 275 -2.06 -13.71 7.48
C THR A 275 -0.60 -13.87 7.89
N LEU A 276 -0.33 -14.60 8.99
CA LEU A 276 1.04 -14.96 9.35
C LEU A 276 1.72 -15.77 8.24
N SER A 277 0.97 -16.70 7.61
CA SER A 277 1.51 -17.51 6.51
C SER A 277 1.84 -16.69 5.27
N LEU A 278 1.09 -15.61 4.98
CA LEU A 278 1.44 -14.66 3.92
C LEU A 278 2.82 -14.05 4.16
N GLY A 279 3.04 -13.49 5.36
CA GLY A 279 4.33 -12.89 5.73
C GLY A 279 5.47 -13.89 5.74
N TYR A 280 5.24 -15.08 6.33
CA TYR A 280 6.25 -16.13 6.43
C TYR A 280 6.67 -16.70 5.06
N ALA A 281 5.70 -16.89 4.15
CA ALA A 281 5.95 -17.43 2.81
C ALA A 281 6.27 -16.34 1.76
N GLY A 282 6.17 -15.06 2.09
CA GLY A 282 6.40 -13.96 1.17
C GLY A 282 5.37 -13.90 0.05
N VAL A 283 4.09 -14.11 0.36
CA VAL A 283 3.00 -14.17 -0.61
C VAL A 283 2.19 -12.88 -0.59
N TYR A 284 1.84 -12.39 -1.79
CA TYR A 284 0.98 -11.21 -1.92
C TYR A 284 -0.42 -11.48 -1.35
N SER A 285 -0.95 -10.50 -0.62
CA SER A 285 -2.19 -10.69 0.15
C SER A 285 -3.44 -10.99 -0.67
N SER A 286 -3.45 -10.68 -1.99
CA SER A 286 -4.54 -11.05 -2.89
C SER A 286 -4.79 -12.56 -2.95
N PHE A 287 -3.77 -13.38 -2.72
CA PHE A 287 -3.90 -14.85 -2.69
C PHE A 287 -4.71 -15.38 -1.51
N LEU A 288 -4.89 -14.63 -0.43
CA LEU A 288 -5.49 -15.12 0.81
C LEU A 288 -6.89 -15.73 0.61
N LEU A 289 -7.81 -14.96 0.03
CA LEU A 289 -9.20 -15.42 -0.19
C LEU A 289 -9.27 -16.60 -1.17
N HIS A 290 -8.38 -16.63 -2.16
CA HIS A 290 -8.29 -17.74 -3.12
C HIS A 290 -7.76 -19.00 -2.44
N ALA A 291 -6.76 -18.89 -1.54
CA ALA A 291 -6.24 -20.01 -0.75
C ALA A 291 -7.30 -20.58 0.19
N GLU A 292 -8.06 -19.75 0.89
CA GLU A 292 -9.15 -20.16 1.76
C GLU A 292 -10.25 -20.92 0.98
N ARG A 293 -10.64 -20.41 -0.19
CA ARG A 293 -11.63 -21.05 -1.06
C ARG A 293 -11.13 -22.40 -1.59
N ALA A 294 -9.87 -22.46 -2.03
CA ALA A 294 -9.25 -23.70 -2.51
C ALA A 294 -9.13 -24.73 -1.37
N ALA A 295 -8.68 -24.30 -0.19
CA ALA A 295 -8.57 -25.14 1.00
C ALA A 295 -9.92 -25.79 1.35
N LYS A 296 -10.99 -24.98 1.40
CA LYS A 296 -12.34 -25.48 1.66
C LYS A 296 -12.84 -26.45 0.58
N LYS A 297 -12.56 -26.18 -0.69
CA LYS A 297 -13.02 -26.99 -1.82
C LYS A 297 -12.32 -28.35 -1.89
N TYR A 298 -11.03 -28.39 -1.60
CA TYR A 298 -10.17 -29.55 -1.80
C TYR A 298 -9.80 -30.29 -0.50
N GLY A 299 -10.27 -29.80 0.66
CA GLY A 299 -9.97 -30.42 1.96
C GLY A 299 -8.52 -30.24 2.41
N LEU A 300 -7.85 -29.18 1.94
CA LEU A 300 -6.48 -28.82 2.29
C LEU A 300 -6.48 -27.72 3.37
N LYS A 301 -5.30 -27.39 3.89
CA LYS A 301 -5.12 -26.25 4.78
C LYS A 301 -4.64 -25.02 3.98
N SER A 302 -5.24 -23.85 4.25
CA SER A 302 -4.93 -22.60 3.54
C SER A 302 -3.46 -22.20 3.66
N HIS A 303 -2.86 -22.35 4.85
CA HIS A 303 -1.45 -22.01 5.07
C HIS A 303 -0.50 -22.93 4.28
N GLU A 304 -0.80 -24.21 4.13
CA GLU A 304 0.00 -25.14 3.32
C GLU A 304 -0.04 -24.73 1.82
N ILE A 305 -1.23 -24.30 1.34
CA ILE A 305 -1.37 -23.76 -0.01
C ILE A 305 -0.55 -22.46 -0.18
N LEU A 306 -0.62 -21.54 0.79
CA LEU A 306 0.12 -20.29 0.75
C LEU A 306 1.64 -20.51 0.78
N GLU A 307 2.13 -21.46 1.60
CA GLU A 307 3.55 -21.81 1.60
C GLU A 307 4.01 -22.36 0.24
N GLU A 308 3.20 -23.19 -0.41
CA GLU A 308 3.50 -23.72 -1.75
C GLU A 308 3.45 -22.62 -2.82
N VAL A 309 2.50 -21.67 -2.73
CA VAL A 309 2.44 -20.48 -3.58
C VAL A 309 3.73 -19.65 -3.44
N GLY A 310 4.19 -19.42 -2.21
CA GLY A 310 5.44 -18.71 -1.94
C GLY A 310 6.66 -19.46 -2.49
N ARG A 311 6.72 -20.79 -2.31
CA ARG A 311 7.78 -21.64 -2.86
C ARG A 311 7.85 -21.59 -4.39
N ARG A 312 6.70 -21.46 -5.05
CA ARG A 312 6.59 -21.27 -6.52
C ARG A 312 6.87 -19.84 -6.96
N LYS A 313 7.07 -18.91 -6.02
CA LYS A 313 7.29 -17.47 -6.28
C LYS A 313 6.20 -16.84 -7.16
N MET A 314 4.95 -17.20 -6.90
CA MET A 314 3.82 -16.66 -7.64
C MET A 314 3.60 -15.18 -7.30
N VAL A 315 3.18 -14.41 -8.30
CA VAL A 315 2.99 -12.95 -8.19
C VAL A 315 1.52 -12.58 -8.36
N GLY A 316 1.13 -11.38 -7.95
CA GLY A 316 -0.20 -10.83 -8.18
C GLY A 316 -0.60 -10.94 -9.66
N GLY A 317 -1.86 -11.27 -9.90
CA GLY A 317 -2.38 -11.60 -11.23
C GLY A 317 -2.39 -13.11 -11.56
N GLN A 318 -1.80 -13.95 -10.71
CA GLN A 318 -1.77 -15.41 -10.86
C GLN A 318 -2.66 -16.14 -9.84
N GLU A 319 -3.63 -15.46 -9.26
CA GLU A 319 -4.49 -15.99 -8.18
C GLU A 319 -5.35 -17.20 -8.64
N ASP A 320 -5.68 -17.27 -9.93
CA ASP A 320 -6.40 -18.41 -10.52
C ASP A 320 -5.56 -19.71 -10.53
N MET A 321 -4.23 -19.59 -10.62
CA MET A 321 -3.32 -20.74 -10.60
C MET A 321 -3.27 -21.46 -9.24
N ILE A 322 -3.87 -20.91 -8.21
CA ILE A 322 -3.96 -21.55 -6.88
C ILE A 322 -4.73 -22.88 -6.95
N ILE A 323 -5.60 -23.04 -7.95
CA ILE A 323 -6.32 -24.30 -8.19
C ILE A 323 -5.34 -25.40 -8.62
N ASP A 324 -4.39 -25.09 -9.51
CA ASP A 324 -3.35 -26.03 -9.93
C ASP A 324 -2.42 -26.39 -8.77
N VAL A 325 -2.08 -25.42 -7.94
CA VAL A 325 -1.31 -25.65 -6.69
C VAL A 325 -2.05 -26.67 -5.80
N ALA A 326 -3.33 -26.44 -5.53
CA ALA A 326 -4.12 -27.33 -4.69
C ALA A 326 -4.26 -28.76 -5.28
N LEU A 327 -4.47 -28.86 -6.60
CA LEU A 327 -4.57 -30.15 -7.28
C LEU A 327 -3.24 -30.93 -7.26
N ASP A 328 -2.10 -30.24 -7.38
CA ASP A 328 -0.79 -30.87 -7.31
C ASP A 328 -0.48 -31.37 -5.88
N MET A 329 -0.89 -30.63 -4.86
CA MET A 329 -0.74 -31.06 -3.46
C MET A 329 -1.56 -32.33 -3.15
N LEU A 330 -2.71 -32.54 -3.81
CA LEU A 330 -3.53 -33.76 -3.64
C LEU A 330 -2.91 -35.00 -4.29
N LYS A 331 -1.93 -34.85 -5.19
CA LYS A 331 -1.21 -35.95 -5.85
C LYS A 331 -0.01 -36.45 -5.05
N GLN A 332 0.41 -35.70 -4.05
CA GLN A 332 1.53 -36.03 -3.14
C GLN A 332 1.05 -36.85 -1.96
#